data_95674a5c81fa9544d67c5f641160ebf9
#
_entry.id   95674a5c81fa9544d67c5f641160ebf9
#
_cell.length_a   1.000
_cell.length_b   1.000
_cell.length_c   1.000
_cell.angle_alpha   90.00
_cell.angle_beta   90.00
_cell.angle_gamma   90.00
#
_symmetry.space_group_name_H-M   'P 1'
#
loop_
_entity.id
_entity.type
_entity.pdbx_description
1 polymer ?
#
loop_
_entity_poly.entity_id
_entity_poly.type
_entity_poly.pdbx_seq_one_letter_code
_entity_poly.pdbx_strand_id
1 'polypeptide(L)'
;ILMTAKTAASHFTGLEIQEEVAKMASRSVMLNHLGDKVSIICGDLKNTKTLFGKGVFNVVTVNPPYMAGGSGLVGADYSKAVSRHEILCSLEDVIRESANVLVAGGRMYMVHRPYRLGDIICLMKQYKMSPRRLCMVHPKASQEANLVLIEGIRGGNTQIRVEAPLVLFDEDGQESRQIKMIHGRLLSLIHI
;
A
#
# COMPACT_ATOMS: atom_id res chain seq x y z
N ILE A 1 12.26 -3.56 4.01
CA ILE A 1 13.24 -3.29 5.08
C ILE A 1 12.58 -2.55 6.25
N LEU A 2 12.02 -1.32 6.05
CA LEU A 2 11.41 -0.56 7.16
C LEU A 2 10.33 -1.35 7.93
N MET A 3 9.52 -2.12 7.23
CA MET A 3 8.45 -2.93 7.84
C MET A 3 8.99 -4.03 8.75
N THR A 4 10.18 -4.58 8.50
CA THR A 4 10.78 -5.60 9.36
C THR A 4 11.14 -5.07 10.76
N ALA A 5 11.38 -3.77 10.87
CA ALA A 5 11.65 -3.09 12.15
C ALA A 5 10.38 -2.54 12.82
N LYS A 6 9.28 -2.39 12.07
CA LYS A 6 8.05 -1.74 12.54
C LYS A 6 6.89 -2.71 12.83
N THR A 7 7.02 -3.98 12.46
CA THR A 7 5.96 -4.97 12.64
C THR A 7 6.50 -6.27 13.23
N ALA A 8 5.60 -7.09 13.78
CA ALA A 8 5.92 -8.41 14.32
C ALA A 8 5.82 -9.53 13.25
N ALA A 9 5.70 -9.17 11.97
CA ALA A 9 5.65 -10.19 10.91
C ALA A 9 6.96 -10.96 10.83
N SER A 10 6.86 -12.29 10.74
CA SER A 10 8.02 -13.18 10.71
C SER A 10 8.69 -13.23 9.33
N HIS A 11 7.92 -13.06 8.27
CA HIS A 11 8.42 -13.12 6.90
C HIS A 11 7.74 -12.10 5.99
N PHE A 12 8.50 -11.57 5.02
CA PHE A 12 8.05 -10.60 4.03
C PHE A 12 8.39 -11.09 2.63
N THR A 13 7.45 -10.94 1.71
CA THR A 13 7.67 -11.21 0.29
C THR A 13 7.41 -9.93 -0.49
N GLY A 14 8.41 -9.43 -1.20
CA GLY A 14 8.29 -8.35 -2.17
C GLY A 14 8.09 -8.92 -3.57
N LEU A 15 7.09 -8.44 -4.29
CA LEU A 15 6.86 -8.77 -5.70
C LEU A 15 7.16 -7.54 -6.55
N GLU A 16 8.04 -7.69 -7.53
CA GLU A 16 8.47 -6.61 -8.43
C GLU A 16 8.55 -7.14 -9.87
N ILE A 17 7.92 -6.44 -10.80
CA ILE A 17 7.87 -6.86 -12.20
C ILE A 17 9.16 -6.53 -12.96
N GLN A 18 9.87 -5.48 -12.55
CA GLN A 18 11.10 -5.03 -13.20
C GLN A 18 12.30 -5.81 -12.66
N GLU A 19 12.96 -6.59 -13.51
CA GLU A 19 14.07 -7.46 -13.11
C GLU A 19 15.21 -6.68 -12.44
N GLU A 20 15.62 -5.53 -12.99
CA GLU A 20 16.70 -4.73 -12.42
C GLU A 20 16.34 -4.13 -11.05
N VAL A 21 15.07 -3.74 -10.85
CA VAL A 21 14.58 -3.22 -9.57
C VAL A 21 14.50 -4.36 -8.55
N ALA A 22 14.04 -5.55 -8.95
CA ALA A 22 14.04 -6.75 -8.10
C ALA A 22 15.46 -7.14 -7.65
N LYS A 23 16.44 -7.11 -8.57
CA LYS A 23 17.85 -7.34 -8.25
C LYS A 23 18.40 -6.31 -7.26
N MET A 24 18.05 -5.03 -7.46
CA MET A 24 18.46 -3.95 -6.55
C MET A 24 17.85 -4.13 -5.15
N ALA A 25 16.57 -4.48 -5.08
CA ALA A 25 15.87 -4.78 -3.83
C ALA A 25 16.51 -5.97 -3.11
N SER A 26 16.83 -7.04 -3.84
CA SER A 26 17.51 -8.23 -3.29
C SER A 26 18.88 -7.89 -2.71
N ARG A 27 19.69 -7.07 -3.42
CA ARG A 27 20.98 -6.59 -2.88
C ARG A 27 20.78 -5.78 -1.59
N SER A 28 19.76 -4.92 -1.54
CA SER A 28 19.44 -4.15 -0.34
C SER A 28 19.05 -5.04 0.84
N VAL A 29 18.31 -6.13 0.60
CA VAL A 29 17.96 -7.12 1.62
C VAL A 29 19.24 -7.77 2.18
N MET A 30 20.15 -8.19 1.31
CA MET A 30 21.42 -8.84 1.73
C MET A 30 22.32 -7.89 2.50
N LEU A 31 22.46 -6.64 2.04
CA LEU A 31 23.26 -5.61 2.71
C LEU A 31 22.76 -5.27 4.13
N ASN A 32 21.47 -5.46 4.38
CA ASN A 32 20.86 -5.25 5.70
C ASN A 32 20.75 -6.55 6.52
N HIS A 33 21.34 -7.64 6.09
CA HIS A 33 21.30 -8.96 6.77
C HIS A 33 19.86 -9.46 7.03
N LEU A 34 18.95 -9.23 6.07
CA LEU A 34 17.53 -9.59 6.19
C LEU A 34 17.12 -10.77 5.30
N GLY A 35 18.07 -11.50 4.74
CA GLY A 35 17.79 -12.62 3.83
C GLY A 35 16.91 -13.73 4.42
N ASP A 36 16.98 -13.95 5.73
CA ASP A 36 16.13 -14.93 6.43
C ASP A 36 14.68 -14.46 6.62
N LYS A 37 14.41 -13.15 6.50
CA LYS A 37 13.11 -12.53 6.76
C LYS A 37 12.44 -11.98 5.52
N VAL A 38 13.19 -11.64 4.48
CA VAL A 38 12.69 -10.93 3.30
C VAL A 38 13.09 -11.65 2.03
N SER A 39 12.11 -12.05 1.25
CA SER A 39 12.30 -12.61 -0.09
C SER A 39 11.82 -11.63 -1.14
N ILE A 40 12.59 -11.42 -2.21
CA ILE A 40 12.19 -10.62 -3.37
C ILE A 40 11.97 -11.55 -4.55
N ILE A 41 10.78 -11.48 -5.13
CA ILE A 41 10.37 -12.28 -6.30
C ILE A 41 10.21 -11.33 -7.48
N CYS A 42 10.90 -11.62 -8.58
CA CYS A 42 10.66 -10.95 -9.86
C CYS A 42 9.46 -11.61 -10.55
N GLY A 43 8.39 -10.85 -10.79
CA GLY A 43 7.18 -11.42 -11.40
C GLY A 43 6.05 -10.42 -11.56
N ASP A 44 5.09 -10.80 -12.40
CA ASP A 44 3.88 -10.00 -12.64
C ASP A 44 2.83 -10.28 -11.56
N LEU A 45 2.25 -9.21 -10.99
CA LEU A 45 1.15 -9.27 -10.03
C LEU A 45 -0.02 -10.14 -10.54
N LYS A 46 -0.32 -10.10 -11.83
CA LYS A 46 -1.40 -10.91 -12.44
C LYS A 46 -1.17 -12.41 -12.37
N ASN A 47 0.03 -12.83 -12.05
CA ASN A 47 0.43 -14.23 -11.91
C ASN A 47 0.60 -14.68 -10.45
N THR A 48 0.11 -13.91 -9.46
CA THR A 48 0.30 -14.20 -8.02
C THR A 48 -0.20 -15.59 -7.64
N LYS A 49 -1.30 -16.04 -8.23
CA LYS A 49 -1.84 -17.38 -7.99
C LYS A 49 -0.86 -18.49 -8.40
N THR A 50 -0.13 -18.30 -9.50
CA THR A 50 0.86 -19.26 -9.99
C THR A 50 2.16 -19.16 -9.16
N LEU A 51 2.56 -17.95 -8.80
CA LEU A 51 3.79 -17.69 -8.05
C LEU A 51 3.70 -18.14 -6.59
N PHE A 52 2.55 -17.95 -5.95
CA PHE A 52 2.41 -18.12 -4.49
C PHE A 52 1.31 -19.13 -4.10
N GLY A 53 0.34 -19.39 -4.98
CA GLY A 53 -0.87 -20.12 -4.60
C GLY A 53 -1.98 -19.18 -4.07
N LYS A 54 -3.06 -19.79 -3.57
CA LYS A 54 -4.19 -19.06 -2.98
C LYS A 54 -4.12 -19.10 -1.46
N GLY A 55 -4.45 -17.98 -0.81
CA GLY A 55 -4.63 -17.92 0.64
C GLY A 55 -3.34 -18.25 1.41
N VAL A 56 -2.23 -17.63 1.06
CA VAL A 56 -0.91 -17.88 1.68
C VAL A 56 -0.44 -16.73 2.56
N PHE A 57 -0.96 -15.49 2.36
CA PHE A 57 -0.53 -14.33 3.11
C PHE A 57 -1.57 -13.88 4.12
N ASN A 58 -1.11 -13.47 5.30
CA ASN A 58 -1.96 -12.85 6.31
C ASN A 58 -2.20 -11.37 6.02
N VAL A 59 -1.22 -10.70 5.41
CA VAL A 59 -1.25 -9.28 5.11
C VAL A 59 -0.69 -9.02 3.72
N VAL A 60 -1.36 -8.15 2.98
CA VAL A 60 -0.88 -7.57 1.71
C VAL A 60 -0.85 -6.06 1.86
N THR A 61 0.25 -5.43 1.49
CA THR A 61 0.37 -3.96 1.42
C THR A 61 0.65 -3.54 0.00
N VAL A 62 -0.08 -2.54 -0.50
CA VAL A 62 0.07 -2.07 -1.87
C VAL A 62 0.07 -0.54 -1.95
N ASN A 63 0.94 -0.03 -2.80
CA ASN A 63 0.97 1.36 -3.22
C ASN A 63 0.98 1.37 -4.76
N PRO A 64 -0.18 1.14 -5.41
CA PRO A 64 -0.24 1.02 -6.86
C PRO A 64 -0.02 2.38 -7.53
N PRO A 65 0.34 2.41 -8.82
CA PRO A 65 0.40 3.66 -9.58
C PRO A 65 -0.97 4.34 -9.59
N TYR A 66 -1.01 5.67 -9.38
CA TYR A 66 -2.24 6.42 -9.09
C TYR A 66 -2.99 6.93 -10.31
N MET A 67 -2.55 6.69 -11.53
CA MET A 67 -3.12 7.34 -12.69
C MET A 67 -4.35 6.61 -13.22
N ALA A 68 -5.49 7.34 -13.27
CA ALA A 68 -6.56 7.02 -14.20
C ALA A 68 -6.22 7.65 -15.55
N GLY A 69 -6.50 6.97 -16.64
CA GLY A 69 -6.32 7.55 -17.96
C GLY A 69 -7.11 8.86 -18.09
N GLY A 70 -6.39 9.95 -18.34
CA GLY A 70 -6.98 11.23 -18.70
C GLY A 70 -6.90 12.32 -17.63
N SER A 71 -6.04 13.25 -17.90
CA SER A 71 -5.91 14.62 -17.42
C SER A 71 -4.80 14.90 -16.41
N GLY A 72 -3.89 15.75 -16.80
CA GLY A 72 -3.05 16.54 -15.92
C GLY A 72 -1.58 16.57 -16.33
N LEU A 73 -1.10 17.73 -16.66
CA LEU A 73 0.26 18.17 -16.93
C LEU A 73 1.33 17.45 -16.07
N VAL A 74 1.87 16.39 -16.61
CA VAL A 74 3.06 15.73 -16.08
C VAL A 74 4.04 15.63 -17.25
N GLY A 75 5.31 15.94 -17.03
CA GLY A 75 6.34 15.94 -18.09
C GLY A 75 6.29 14.64 -18.91
N ALA A 76 6.48 14.77 -20.22
CA ALA A 76 6.25 13.72 -21.22
C ALA A 76 6.96 12.37 -20.92
N ASP A 77 8.09 12.39 -20.22
CA ASP A 77 8.86 11.18 -19.90
C ASP A 77 8.31 10.46 -18.67
N TYR A 78 7.83 11.18 -17.66
CA TYR A 78 7.18 10.60 -16.49
C TYR A 78 5.81 10.03 -16.85
N SER A 79 5.04 10.73 -17.70
CA SER A 79 3.78 10.28 -18.27
C SER A 79 3.91 8.93 -19.03
N LYS A 80 4.97 8.77 -19.83
CA LYS A 80 5.23 7.51 -20.55
C LYS A 80 5.60 6.34 -19.64
N ALA A 81 6.38 6.58 -18.58
CA ALA A 81 6.72 5.54 -17.62
C ALA A 81 5.48 5.09 -16.83
N VAL A 82 4.67 6.04 -16.33
CA VAL A 82 3.46 5.76 -15.56
C VAL A 82 2.38 5.12 -16.43
N SER A 83 2.17 5.59 -17.67
CA SER A 83 1.22 4.97 -18.61
C SER A 83 1.58 3.51 -18.93
N ARG A 84 2.87 3.16 -18.99
CA ARG A 84 3.30 1.77 -19.14
C ARG A 84 2.93 0.91 -17.92
N HIS A 85 3.00 1.46 -16.72
CA HIS A 85 2.66 0.73 -15.50
C HIS A 85 1.15 0.50 -15.35
N GLU A 86 0.29 1.44 -15.76
CA GLU A 86 -1.18 1.23 -15.77
C GLU A 86 -1.62 0.25 -16.88
N ILE A 87 -0.93 0.24 -18.01
CA ILE A 87 -1.16 -0.78 -19.05
C ILE A 87 -0.80 -2.18 -18.51
N LEU A 88 0.13 -2.27 -17.60
CA LEU A 88 0.57 -3.54 -17.02
C LEU A 88 -0.29 -4.02 -15.84
N CYS A 89 -0.89 -3.12 -15.03
CA CYS A 89 -1.63 -3.48 -13.82
C CYS A 89 -2.73 -2.47 -13.50
N SER A 90 -3.98 -2.88 -13.61
CA SER A 90 -5.15 -2.07 -13.24
C SER A 90 -5.42 -2.11 -11.73
N LEU A 91 -6.20 -1.14 -11.23
CA LEU A 91 -6.70 -1.16 -9.83
C LEU A 91 -7.47 -2.46 -9.53
N GLU A 92 -8.24 -2.95 -10.52
CA GLU A 92 -8.96 -4.21 -10.41
C GLU A 92 -8.01 -5.39 -10.24
N ASP A 93 -6.93 -5.46 -11.03
CA ASP A 93 -5.91 -6.51 -10.89
C ASP A 93 -5.31 -6.51 -9.49
N VAL A 94 -4.95 -5.34 -8.98
CA VAL A 94 -4.39 -5.18 -7.63
C VAL A 94 -5.32 -5.77 -6.56
N ILE A 95 -6.59 -5.39 -6.58
CA ILE A 95 -7.56 -5.83 -5.57
C ILE A 95 -7.87 -7.32 -5.73
N ARG A 96 -8.09 -7.79 -6.97
CA ARG A 96 -8.36 -9.20 -7.28
C ARG A 96 -7.22 -10.10 -6.81
N GLU A 97 -6.00 -9.77 -7.18
CA GLU A 97 -4.84 -10.60 -6.86
C GLU A 97 -4.51 -10.55 -5.37
N SER A 98 -4.65 -9.39 -4.72
CA SER A 98 -4.57 -9.30 -3.26
C SER A 98 -5.59 -10.21 -2.56
N ALA A 99 -6.84 -10.21 -3.02
CA ALA A 99 -7.88 -11.09 -2.49
C ALA A 99 -7.57 -12.58 -2.73
N ASN A 100 -6.93 -12.93 -3.86
CA ASN A 100 -6.57 -14.30 -4.18
C ASN A 100 -5.51 -14.88 -3.22
N VAL A 101 -4.48 -14.09 -2.91
CA VAL A 101 -3.35 -14.56 -2.10
C VAL A 101 -3.56 -14.44 -0.60
N LEU A 102 -4.53 -13.65 -0.14
CA LEU A 102 -4.85 -13.50 1.27
C LEU A 102 -5.57 -14.73 1.81
N VAL A 103 -5.24 -15.16 3.02
CA VAL A 103 -6.03 -16.13 3.80
C VAL A 103 -7.41 -15.55 4.14
N ALA A 104 -8.38 -16.39 4.52
CA ALA A 104 -9.63 -15.91 5.09
C ALA A 104 -9.35 -15.08 6.36
N GLY A 105 -9.95 -13.90 6.48
CA GLY A 105 -9.66 -12.93 7.54
C GLY A 105 -8.34 -12.14 7.35
N GLY A 106 -7.57 -12.44 6.30
CA GLY A 106 -6.36 -11.69 5.94
C GLY A 106 -6.67 -10.25 5.54
N ARG A 107 -5.69 -9.38 5.67
CA ARG A 107 -5.86 -7.93 5.56
C ARG A 107 -5.08 -7.35 4.38
N MET A 108 -5.72 -6.48 3.64
CA MET A 108 -5.07 -5.64 2.63
C MET A 108 -5.01 -4.20 3.13
N TYR A 109 -3.86 -3.58 3.00
CA TYR A 109 -3.66 -2.15 3.23
C TYR A 109 -3.24 -1.50 1.91
N MET A 110 -3.99 -0.49 1.51
CA MET A 110 -3.74 0.24 0.26
C MET A 110 -3.64 1.74 0.54
N VAL A 111 -2.70 2.39 -0.11
CA VAL A 111 -2.68 3.84 -0.27
C VAL A 111 -3.09 4.21 -1.68
N HIS A 112 -3.96 5.21 -1.85
CA HIS A 112 -4.44 5.63 -3.17
C HIS A 112 -4.89 7.11 -3.16
N ARG A 113 -5.33 7.59 -4.32
CA ARG A 113 -5.93 8.93 -4.45
C ARG A 113 -7.40 8.91 -4.01
N PRO A 114 -7.89 9.96 -3.28
CA PRO A 114 -9.27 10.01 -2.78
C PRO A 114 -10.35 9.91 -3.86
N TYR A 115 -10.10 10.47 -5.04
CA TYR A 115 -11.09 10.44 -6.14
C TYR A 115 -11.38 9.01 -6.67
N ARG A 116 -10.49 8.02 -6.39
CA ARG A 116 -10.72 6.61 -6.74
C ARG A 116 -11.41 5.81 -5.63
N LEU A 117 -11.79 6.45 -4.52
CA LEU A 117 -12.34 5.74 -3.36
C LEU A 117 -13.60 4.94 -3.69
N GLY A 118 -14.50 5.51 -4.51
CA GLY A 118 -15.70 4.81 -4.97
C GLY A 118 -15.38 3.52 -5.71
N ASP A 119 -14.45 3.57 -6.67
CA ASP A 119 -14.01 2.41 -7.44
C ASP A 119 -13.37 1.35 -6.52
N ILE A 120 -12.51 1.79 -5.61
CA ILE A 120 -11.83 0.92 -4.66
C ILE A 120 -12.85 0.14 -3.83
N ILE A 121 -13.86 0.81 -3.26
CA ILE A 121 -14.90 0.17 -2.43
C ILE A 121 -15.72 -0.82 -3.26
N CYS A 122 -16.11 -0.44 -4.48
CA CYS A 122 -16.87 -1.32 -5.37
C CYS A 122 -16.08 -2.59 -5.72
N LEU A 123 -14.82 -2.44 -6.15
CA LEU A 123 -13.94 -3.56 -6.48
C LEU A 123 -13.64 -4.44 -5.26
N MET A 124 -13.39 -3.85 -4.10
CA MET A 124 -13.20 -4.62 -2.87
C MET A 124 -14.41 -5.53 -2.61
N LYS A 125 -15.62 -5.00 -2.67
CA LYS A 125 -16.85 -5.79 -2.50
C LYS A 125 -17.00 -6.89 -3.55
N GLN A 126 -16.72 -6.57 -4.82
CA GLN A 126 -16.76 -7.53 -5.92
C GLN A 126 -15.85 -8.74 -5.66
N TYR A 127 -14.65 -8.52 -5.10
CA TYR A 127 -13.67 -9.57 -4.80
C TYR A 127 -13.76 -10.10 -3.36
N LYS A 128 -14.91 -9.93 -2.68
CA LYS A 128 -15.17 -10.43 -1.31
C LYS A 128 -14.15 -9.93 -0.28
N MET A 129 -13.68 -8.71 -0.50
CA MET A 129 -12.87 -7.98 0.44
C MET A 129 -13.71 -6.87 1.07
N SER A 130 -13.89 -6.93 2.39
CA SER A 130 -14.72 -5.97 3.13
C SER A 130 -13.89 -4.78 3.57
N PRO A 131 -14.17 -3.55 3.09
CA PRO A 131 -13.52 -2.34 3.61
C PRO A 131 -13.81 -2.21 5.11
N ARG A 132 -12.78 -1.96 5.93
CA ARG A 132 -12.89 -1.91 7.40
C ARG A 132 -12.47 -0.60 8.00
N ARG A 133 -11.37 -0.02 7.55
CA ARG A 133 -10.86 1.24 8.05
C ARG A 133 -10.49 2.15 6.90
N LEU A 134 -10.73 3.42 7.07
CA LEU A 134 -10.42 4.46 6.10
C LEU A 134 -9.83 5.66 6.85
N CYS A 135 -8.72 6.18 6.36
CA CYS A 135 -8.08 7.39 6.86
C CYS A 135 -7.73 8.32 5.69
N MET A 136 -8.20 9.55 5.73
CA MET A 136 -7.80 10.58 4.78
C MET A 136 -6.46 11.18 5.20
N VAL A 137 -5.59 11.41 4.23
CA VAL A 137 -4.27 12.02 4.47
C VAL A 137 -4.26 13.40 3.83
N HIS A 138 -3.98 14.39 4.65
CA HIS A 138 -3.94 15.80 4.28
C HIS A 138 -2.49 16.30 4.29
N PRO A 139 -2.04 17.04 3.27
CA PRO A 139 -0.72 17.68 3.33
C PRO A 139 -0.63 18.64 4.51
N LYS A 140 -1.65 19.52 4.69
CA LYS A 140 -1.87 20.39 5.84
C LYS A 140 -3.31 20.30 6.29
N ALA A 141 -3.62 20.68 7.53
CA ALA A 141 -4.99 20.65 8.05
C ALA A 141 -5.95 21.54 7.26
N SER A 142 -5.45 22.64 6.70
CA SER A 142 -6.18 23.61 5.86
C SER A 142 -6.36 23.17 4.40
N GLN A 143 -5.78 22.04 3.97
CA GLN A 143 -5.79 21.57 2.59
C GLN A 143 -6.66 20.31 2.44
N GLU A 144 -7.18 20.08 1.24
CA GLU A 144 -7.87 18.84 0.91
C GLU A 144 -6.98 17.60 1.03
N ALA A 145 -7.60 16.46 1.33
CA ALA A 145 -6.90 15.19 1.35
C ALA A 145 -6.36 14.86 -0.05
N ASN A 146 -5.11 14.50 -0.13
CA ASN A 146 -4.45 14.09 -1.37
C ASN A 146 -4.19 12.59 -1.47
N LEU A 147 -4.29 11.86 -0.34
CA LEU A 147 -4.24 10.41 -0.27
C LEU A 147 -5.34 9.85 0.62
N VAL A 148 -5.68 8.60 0.40
CA VAL A 148 -6.53 7.78 1.26
C VAL A 148 -5.78 6.49 1.61
N LEU A 149 -5.82 6.14 2.89
CA LEU A 149 -5.40 4.83 3.38
C LEU A 149 -6.66 4.00 3.61
N ILE A 150 -6.70 2.81 3.05
CA ILE A 150 -7.83 1.90 3.21
C ILE A 150 -7.37 0.51 3.63
N GLU A 151 -8.05 -0.05 4.62
CA GLU A 151 -7.90 -1.44 5.04
C GLU A 151 -9.10 -2.24 4.54
N GLY A 152 -8.83 -3.39 3.93
CA GLY A 152 -9.81 -4.40 3.59
C GLY A 152 -9.52 -5.73 4.25
N ILE A 153 -10.58 -6.48 4.60
CA ILE A 153 -10.46 -7.82 5.18
C ILE A 153 -11.12 -8.83 4.24
N ARG A 154 -10.41 -9.90 3.91
CA ARG A 154 -10.96 -10.96 3.08
C ARG A 154 -12.06 -11.72 3.84
N GLY A 155 -13.30 -11.71 3.30
CA GLY A 155 -14.45 -12.46 3.85
C GLY A 155 -15.05 -11.86 5.13
N GLY A 156 -14.75 -10.60 5.47
CA GLY A 156 -15.27 -9.92 6.65
C GLY A 156 -16.67 -9.29 6.44
N ASN A 157 -17.28 -8.79 7.52
CA ASN A 157 -18.49 -7.98 7.48
C ASN A 157 -18.17 -6.53 7.11
N THR A 158 -19.07 -5.87 6.38
CA THR A 158 -18.92 -4.49 5.90
C THR A 158 -19.34 -3.49 6.96
N GLN A 159 -18.40 -3.05 7.78
CA GLN A 159 -18.55 -1.86 8.62
C GLN A 159 -17.29 -1.03 8.48
N ILE A 160 -17.37 0.06 7.71
CA ILE A 160 -16.23 0.96 7.51
C ILE A 160 -16.16 1.90 8.71
N ARG A 161 -15.03 1.90 9.40
CA ARG A 161 -14.68 2.93 10.37
C ARG A 161 -13.85 4.00 9.67
N VAL A 162 -14.34 5.23 9.67
CA VAL A 162 -13.57 6.39 9.24
C VAL A 162 -12.77 6.90 10.43
N GLU A 163 -11.47 6.95 10.29
CA GLU A 163 -10.55 7.39 11.33
C GLU A 163 -10.30 8.90 11.25
N ALA A 164 -9.76 9.46 12.33
CA ALA A 164 -9.30 10.84 12.30
C ALA A 164 -8.28 11.04 11.17
N PRO A 165 -8.28 12.19 10.50
CA PRO A 165 -7.39 12.44 9.39
C PRO A 165 -5.92 12.46 9.84
N LEU A 166 -5.03 11.98 8.96
CA LEU A 166 -3.61 12.10 9.12
C LEU A 166 -3.13 13.38 8.43
N VAL A 167 -2.54 14.29 9.18
CA VAL A 167 -1.96 15.53 8.66
C VAL A 167 -0.45 15.36 8.57
N LEU A 168 0.14 15.63 7.38
CA LEU A 168 1.57 15.41 7.15
C LEU A 168 2.42 16.54 7.74
N PHE A 169 2.01 17.78 7.47
CA PHE A 169 2.77 18.98 7.85
C PHE A 169 1.89 19.95 8.64
N ASP A 170 2.48 20.67 9.57
CA ASP A 170 1.86 21.83 10.21
C ASP A 170 1.80 23.05 9.26
N GLU A 171 1.25 24.16 9.72
CA GLU A 171 1.11 25.37 8.89
C GLU A 171 2.47 25.98 8.50
N ASP A 172 3.52 25.75 9.30
CA ASP A 172 4.89 26.21 9.06
C ASP A 172 5.66 25.26 8.10
N GLY A 173 5.05 24.16 7.67
CA GLY A 173 5.65 23.19 6.76
C GLY A 173 6.56 22.16 7.45
N GLN A 174 6.57 22.10 8.78
CA GLN A 174 7.29 21.07 9.52
C GLN A 174 6.46 19.79 9.61
N GLU A 175 7.13 18.64 9.75
CA GLU A 175 6.41 17.38 10.00
C GLU A 175 5.46 17.53 11.20
N SER A 176 4.21 17.13 11.02
CA SER A 176 3.23 17.15 12.10
C SER A 176 3.65 16.25 13.27
N ARG A 177 3.06 16.48 14.45
CA ARG A 177 3.26 15.61 15.61
C ARG A 177 2.91 14.15 15.30
N GLN A 178 1.84 13.91 14.53
CA GLN A 178 1.41 12.57 14.12
C GLN A 178 2.50 11.87 13.30
N ILE A 179 3.11 12.56 12.33
CA ILE A 179 4.16 12.02 11.48
C ILE A 179 5.44 11.76 12.28
N LYS A 180 5.83 12.69 13.14
CA LYS A 180 6.99 12.51 14.05
C LYS A 180 6.81 11.28 14.95
N MET A 181 5.59 11.03 15.45
CA MET A 181 5.29 9.81 16.22
C MET A 181 5.41 8.53 15.35
N ILE A 182 4.84 8.53 14.15
CA ILE A 182 4.92 7.38 13.22
C ILE A 182 6.37 7.08 12.85
N HIS A 183 7.19 8.10 12.65
CA HIS A 183 8.63 7.95 12.35
C HIS A 183 9.48 7.58 13.58
N GLY A 184 8.91 7.60 14.79
CA GLY A 184 9.65 7.38 16.03
C GLY A 184 10.60 8.53 16.39
N ARG A 185 10.37 9.73 15.85
CA ARG A 185 11.16 10.94 16.12
C ARG A 185 10.68 11.74 17.32
N LEU A 186 9.51 11.42 17.87
CA LEU A 186 9.07 11.85 19.19
C LEU A 186 9.24 10.67 20.11
N LEU A 187 10.10 10.81 21.10
CA LEU A 187 10.09 9.95 22.28
C LEU A 187 8.67 10.01 22.83
N SER A 188 8.00 8.88 22.93
CA SER A 188 6.72 8.82 23.61
C SER A 188 6.99 9.20 25.07
N LEU A 189 6.60 10.41 25.46
CA LEU A 189 6.37 10.74 26.86
C LEU A 189 5.10 10.00 27.32
N ILE A 190 5.13 8.68 27.25
CA ILE A 190 4.30 7.83 28.07
C ILE A 190 5.16 7.53 29.28
N HIS A 191 5.14 8.44 30.22
CA HIS A 191 5.44 8.11 31.58
C HIS A 191 4.18 7.52 32.18
N ILE A 192 4.25 6.17 32.44
CA ILE A 192 3.66 5.41 33.56
C ILE A 192 2.27 5.89 34.00
#